data_9aaeedc4ce33f9f4914a43468273d6d2
#
_entry.id   9aaeedc4ce33f9f4914a43468273d6d2
#
_cell.length_a   1.000
_cell.length_b   1.000
_cell.length_c   1.000
_cell.angle_alpha   90.00
_cell.angle_beta   90.00
_cell.angle_gamma   90.00
#
_symmetry.space_group_name_H-M   'P 1'
#
loop_
_entity.id
_entity.type
_entity.pdbx_description
1 polymer ?
#
loop_
_entity_poly.entity_id
_entity_poly.type
_entity_poly.pdbx_seq_one_letter_code
_entity_poly.pdbx_strand_id
1 'polypeptide(L)'
;MSGPGEYLPDPTEGITRPDDLPEAKVVRRSRNYRHRPCPRCGKRCGRDHVFTRILHDVGDPVSARPRVIQLAYSQHHCTRSRKYFNADTSDYALPNAHYSHRVVSLAVRLVVEDGLPYQAASWHLWRDHRVFVPF
;
A
#
# COMPACT_ATOMS: atom_id res chain seq x y z
N MET A 1 -15.76 -29.96 2.22
CA MET A 1 -14.54 -29.21 1.91
C MET A 1 -14.61 -28.68 0.50
N SER A 2 -14.17 -27.47 0.32
CA SER A 2 -14.12 -26.90 -1.02
C SER A 2 -13.21 -27.69 -1.94
N GLY A 3 -13.49 -27.67 -3.23
CA GLY A 3 -12.67 -28.31 -4.23
C GLY A 3 -11.26 -27.70 -4.29
N PRO A 4 -10.32 -28.39 -4.97
CA PRO A 4 -8.91 -27.92 -5.00
C PRO A 4 -8.74 -26.55 -5.67
N GLY A 5 -9.70 -26.09 -6.46
CA GLY A 5 -9.65 -24.77 -7.08
C GLY A 5 -10.27 -23.66 -6.27
N GLU A 6 -10.82 -23.97 -5.11
CA GLU A 6 -11.49 -22.97 -4.28
C GLU A 6 -10.58 -22.50 -3.16
N TYR A 7 -10.13 -21.27 -3.27
CA TYR A 7 -9.29 -20.63 -2.26
C TYR A 7 -10.05 -19.50 -1.58
N LEU A 8 -11.32 -19.77 -1.28
CA LEU A 8 -12.13 -18.85 -0.52
C LEU A 8 -11.66 -18.83 0.93
N PRO A 9 -11.63 -17.66 1.54
CA PRO A 9 -11.30 -17.58 2.96
C PRO A 9 -12.24 -18.44 3.79
N ASP A 10 -11.68 -19.09 4.79
CA ASP A 10 -12.49 -19.84 5.75
C ASP A 10 -13.43 -18.87 6.45
N PRO A 11 -14.73 -19.19 6.60
CA PRO A 11 -15.65 -18.35 7.35
C PRO A 11 -15.17 -18.02 8.78
N THR A 12 -14.42 -18.93 9.39
CA THR A 12 -13.84 -18.69 10.71
C THR A 12 -12.75 -17.64 10.70
N GLU A 13 -12.20 -17.33 9.53
CA GLU A 13 -11.22 -16.26 9.35
C GLU A 13 -11.88 -14.92 9.05
N GLY A 14 -13.18 -14.90 8.93
CA GLY A 14 -13.93 -13.65 8.84
C GLY A 14 -14.04 -13.03 7.47
N ILE A 15 -13.78 -13.79 6.39
CA ILE A 15 -13.92 -13.22 5.05
C ILE A 15 -14.93 -13.98 4.24
N THR A 16 -16.16 -13.60 4.32
CA THR A 16 -17.21 -14.07 3.44
C THR A 16 -17.83 -12.91 2.64
N ARG A 17 -17.78 -11.71 3.20
CA ARG A 17 -18.33 -10.50 2.60
C ARG A 17 -17.48 -9.29 3.04
N PRO A 18 -17.56 -8.15 2.32
CA PRO A 18 -16.88 -6.93 2.75
C PRO A 18 -17.23 -6.49 4.17
N ASP A 19 -18.48 -6.70 4.60
CA ASP A 19 -18.93 -6.33 5.95
C ASP A 19 -18.29 -7.18 7.06
N ASP A 20 -17.75 -8.34 6.70
CA ASP A 20 -17.11 -9.25 7.65
C ASP A 20 -15.61 -8.91 7.85
N LEU A 21 -15.10 -7.94 7.11
CA LEU A 21 -13.69 -7.55 7.22
C LEU A 21 -13.44 -6.82 8.54
N PRO A 22 -12.39 -7.19 9.29
CA PRO A 22 -12.01 -6.45 10.48
C PRO A 22 -11.67 -5.01 10.16
N GLU A 23 -11.94 -4.11 11.10
CA GLU A 23 -11.55 -2.71 10.95
C GLU A 23 -10.04 -2.59 10.80
N ALA A 24 -9.60 -1.84 9.79
CA ALA A 24 -8.19 -1.66 9.52
C ALA A 24 -7.50 -0.80 10.57
N LYS A 25 -6.27 -1.16 10.90
CA LYS A 25 -5.39 -0.34 11.72
C LYS A 25 -4.78 0.72 10.81
N VAL A 26 -5.08 1.99 11.09
CA VAL A 26 -4.57 3.10 10.30
C VAL A 26 -3.26 3.60 10.90
N VAL A 27 -2.21 3.58 10.08
CA VAL A 27 -0.89 4.12 10.45
C VAL A 27 -0.69 5.40 9.64
N ARG A 28 -0.52 6.53 10.33
CA ARG A 28 -0.30 7.81 9.67
C ARG A 28 1.17 8.08 9.52
N ARG A 29 1.55 8.50 8.31
CA ARG A 29 2.92 8.87 7.97
C ARG A 29 2.90 10.18 7.18
N SER A 30 3.98 10.93 7.26
CA SER A 30 4.05 12.24 6.64
C SER A 30 5.37 12.44 5.90
N ARG A 31 5.25 12.94 4.68
CA ARG A 31 6.33 13.52 3.87
C ARG A 31 5.91 14.93 3.48
N ASN A 32 5.37 15.67 4.44
CA ASN A 32 4.83 17.00 4.24
C ASN A 32 5.89 18.02 4.67
N TYR A 33 6.49 18.69 3.71
CA TYR A 33 7.57 19.64 3.95
C TYR A 33 7.10 21.05 3.57
N ARG A 34 7.58 22.03 4.32
CA ARG A 34 7.29 23.43 3.99
C ARG A 34 8.04 23.87 2.73
N HIS A 35 9.29 23.41 2.57
CA HIS A 35 10.14 23.71 1.43
C HIS A 35 10.92 22.48 1.03
N ARG A 36 11.15 22.32 -0.28
CA ARG A 36 12.01 21.27 -0.82
C ARG A 36 12.79 21.83 -2.02
N PRO A 37 14.02 21.34 -2.24
CA PRO A 37 14.78 21.74 -3.42
C PRO A 37 14.21 21.14 -4.69
N CYS A 38 14.16 21.93 -5.75
CA CYS A 38 13.77 21.44 -7.06
C CYS A 38 14.76 20.37 -7.54
N PRO A 39 14.30 19.18 -7.97
CA PRO A 39 15.20 18.12 -8.42
C PRO A 39 15.95 18.48 -9.70
N ARG A 40 15.52 19.51 -10.44
CA ARG A 40 16.15 19.92 -11.69
C ARG A 40 17.20 21.02 -11.49
N CYS A 41 16.86 22.04 -10.70
CA CYS A 41 17.71 23.24 -10.58
C CYS A 41 18.16 23.54 -9.16
N GLY A 42 17.70 22.78 -8.18
CA GLY A 42 18.09 22.93 -6.79
C GLY A 42 17.48 24.12 -6.07
N LYS A 43 16.64 24.93 -6.74
CA LYS A 43 15.99 26.07 -6.11
C LYS A 43 15.06 25.60 -5.01
N ARG A 44 15.11 26.28 -3.86
CA ARG A 44 14.20 26.03 -2.75
C ARG A 44 12.78 26.43 -3.14
N CYS A 45 11.86 25.46 -3.10
CA CYS A 45 10.49 25.65 -3.54
C CYS A 45 9.52 25.45 -2.38
N GLY A 46 8.58 26.37 -2.25
CA GLY A 46 7.54 26.31 -1.23
C GLY A 46 6.50 25.23 -1.54
N ARG A 47 5.78 24.85 -0.49
CA ARG A 47 4.67 23.92 -0.61
C ARG A 47 3.50 24.58 -1.31
N ASP A 48 3.00 23.93 -2.37
CA ASP A 48 1.82 24.38 -3.12
C ASP A 48 0.56 23.65 -2.64
N HIS A 49 0.67 22.36 -2.39
CA HIS A 49 -0.47 21.53 -2.03
C HIS A 49 -0.02 20.35 -1.15
N VAL A 50 -0.98 19.74 -0.46
CA VAL A 50 -0.75 18.52 0.30
C VAL A 50 -1.73 17.46 -0.18
N PHE A 51 -1.22 16.33 -0.61
CA PHE A 51 -2.02 15.18 -1.01
C PHE A 51 -1.94 14.09 0.04
N THR A 52 -2.94 13.25 0.07
CA THR A 52 -2.97 12.05 0.90
C THR A 52 -3.07 10.83 0.01
N ARG A 53 -2.27 9.84 0.35
CA ARG A 53 -2.21 8.56 -0.35
C ARG A 53 -2.55 7.45 0.63
N ILE A 54 -3.41 6.54 0.20
CA ILE A 54 -3.78 5.38 1.01
C ILE A 54 -3.09 4.15 0.43
N LEU A 55 -2.31 3.47 1.27
CA LEU A 55 -1.58 2.27 0.89
C LEU A 55 -2.03 1.10 1.75
N HIS A 56 -2.41 0.01 1.11
CA HIS A 56 -2.65 -1.25 1.80
C HIS A 56 -1.31 -1.91 2.12
N ASP A 57 -1.08 -2.21 3.37
CA ASP A 57 0.16 -2.78 3.86
C ASP A 57 -0.08 -4.18 4.44
N VAL A 58 1.00 -4.87 4.74
CA VAL A 58 0.94 -6.12 5.49
C VAL A 58 0.26 -5.86 6.83
N GLY A 59 -0.72 -6.71 7.16
CA GLY A 59 -1.50 -6.54 8.38
C GLY A 59 -0.71 -6.75 9.65
N ASP A 60 -1.33 -6.40 10.76
CA ASP A 60 -0.74 -6.56 12.08
C ASP A 60 -0.83 -8.04 12.50
N PRO A 61 0.31 -8.74 12.70
CA PRO A 61 0.29 -10.14 13.08
C PRO A 61 -0.24 -10.39 14.49
N VAL A 62 -0.19 -9.38 15.36
CA VAL A 62 -0.65 -9.51 16.74
C VAL A 62 -2.17 -9.41 16.83
N SER A 63 -2.75 -8.36 16.26
CA SER A 63 -4.19 -8.13 16.30
C SER A 63 -4.96 -8.81 15.17
N ALA A 64 -4.27 -9.35 14.17
CA ALA A 64 -4.86 -9.92 12.95
C ALA A 64 -5.72 -8.92 12.18
N ARG A 65 -5.50 -7.63 12.35
CA ARG A 65 -6.20 -6.56 11.65
C ARG A 65 -5.47 -6.18 10.38
N PRO A 66 -6.18 -5.84 9.29
CA PRO A 66 -5.55 -5.20 8.14
C PRO A 66 -4.84 -3.91 8.56
N ARG A 67 -3.81 -3.53 7.83
CA ARG A 67 -3.08 -2.28 8.07
C ARG A 67 -3.15 -1.41 6.83
N VAL A 68 -3.46 -0.14 7.04
CA VAL A 68 -3.50 0.87 6.00
C VAL A 68 -2.55 2.00 6.39
N ILE A 69 -1.71 2.41 5.45
CA ILE A 69 -0.85 3.57 5.65
C ILE A 69 -1.52 4.77 5.01
N GLN A 70 -1.80 5.78 5.83
CA GLN A 70 -2.29 7.07 5.35
C GLN A 70 -1.09 8.02 5.28
N LEU A 71 -0.63 8.27 4.07
CA LEU A 71 0.60 8.99 3.79
C LEU A 71 0.27 10.37 3.23
N ALA A 72 0.55 11.41 4.00
CA ALA A 72 0.46 12.79 3.54
C ALA A 72 1.78 13.20 2.91
N TYR A 73 1.73 13.81 1.74
CA TYR A 73 2.94 14.29 1.07
C TYR A 73 2.69 15.64 0.41
N SER A 74 3.75 16.46 0.39
CA SER A 74 3.67 17.82 -0.14
C SER A 74 4.00 17.87 -1.62
N GLN A 75 3.30 18.71 -2.35
CA GLN A 75 3.61 19.08 -3.71
C GLN A 75 4.21 20.48 -3.71
N HIS A 76 5.25 20.65 -4.51
CA HIS A 76 5.99 21.90 -4.62
C HIS A 76 6.00 22.38 -6.06
N HIS A 77 6.08 23.70 -6.23
CA HIS A 77 6.17 24.31 -7.54
C HIS A 77 7.47 25.10 -7.65
N CYS A 78 8.27 24.80 -8.67
CA CYS A 78 9.48 25.56 -8.97
C CYS A 78 9.15 26.65 -9.99
N THR A 79 9.28 27.92 -9.60
CA THR A 79 9.02 29.04 -10.49
C THR A 79 10.06 29.20 -11.57
N ARG A 80 11.29 28.68 -11.34
CA ARG A 80 12.38 28.72 -12.32
C ARG A 80 12.19 27.70 -13.43
N SER A 81 11.95 26.43 -13.08
CA SER A 81 11.74 25.36 -14.05
C SER A 81 10.26 25.25 -14.50
N ARG A 82 9.36 25.93 -13.81
CA ARG A 82 7.91 25.91 -14.06
C ARG A 82 7.31 24.51 -13.98
N LYS A 83 7.87 23.68 -13.10
CA LYS A 83 7.42 22.30 -12.91
C LYS A 83 6.93 22.09 -11.49
N TYR A 84 5.95 21.19 -11.36
CA TYR A 84 5.53 20.64 -10.08
C TYR A 84 6.32 19.40 -9.77
N PHE A 85 6.57 19.18 -8.50
CA PHE A 85 7.18 17.93 -8.04
C PHE A 85 6.65 17.61 -6.64
N ASN A 86 6.58 16.32 -6.35
CA ASN A 86 6.08 15.83 -5.08
C ASN A 86 7.23 15.40 -4.18
N ALA A 87 7.02 15.47 -2.86
CA ALA A 87 7.93 14.84 -1.93
C ALA A 87 8.04 13.35 -2.25
N ASP A 88 9.24 12.80 -2.11
CA ASP A 88 9.52 11.41 -2.47
C ASP A 88 8.84 10.46 -1.48
N THR A 89 8.02 9.56 -2.00
CA THR A 89 7.36 8.48 -1.25
C THR A 89 7.77 7.10 -1.75
N SER A 90 8.82 7.01 -2.55
CA SER A 90 9.25 5.76 -3.20
C SER A 90 9.70 4.69 -2.22
N ASP A 91 10.06 5.06 -1.00
CA ASP A 91 10.39 4.11 0.07
C ASP A 91 9.17 3.35 0.60
N TYR A 92 7.96 3.86 0.38
CA TYR A 92 6.73 3.20 0.79
C TYR A 92 6.12 2.34 -0.31
N ALA A 93 6.05 2.86 -1.53
CA ALA A 93 5.37 2.19 -2.63
C ALA A 93 5.81 2.75 -3.98
N LEU A 94 5.55 1.99 -5.03
CA LEU A 94 5.73 2.44 -6.41
C LEU A 94 4.76 3.59 -6.73
N PRO A 95 5.10 4.44 -7.71
CA PRO A 95 4.19 5.50 -8.15
C PRO A 95 2.82 4.94 -8.52
N ASN A 96 1.76 5.62 -8.07
CA ASN A 96 0.37 5.24 -8.33
C ASN A 96 -0.06 3.86 -7.80
N ALA A 97 0.79 3.18 -7.05
CA ALA A 97 0.43 1.89 -6.44
C ALA A 97 -0.50 2.09 -5.24
N HIS A 98 -1.37 1.12 -5.02
CA HIS A 98 -2.28 1.08 -3.87
C HIS A 98 -1.77 0.17 -2.76
N TYR A 99 -0.66 -0.52 -2.98
CA TYR A 99 -0.06 -1.46 -2.05
C TYR A 99 1.37 -1.04 -1.73
N SER A 100 1.78 -1.27 -0.50
CA SER A 100 3.18 -1.04 -0.09
C SER A 100 4.13 -1.99 -0.81
N HIS A 101 5.41 -1.64 -0.83
CA HIS A 101 6.45 -2.51 -1.38
C HIS A 101 6.45 -3.90 -0.74
N ARG A 102 6.17 -3.98 0.57
CA ARG A 102 6.14 -5.26 1.28
C ARG A 102 5.06 -6.19 0.75
N VAL A 103 3.88 -5.65 0.44
CA VAL A 103 2.78 -6.42 -0.14
C VAL A 103 3.15 -6.91 -1.54
N VAL A 104 3.69 -6.02 -2.38
CA VAL A 104 4.10 -6.38 -3.74
C VAL A 104 5.17 -7.47 -3.72
N SER A 105 6.16 -7.34 -2.85
CA SER A 105 7.23 -8.34 -2.71
C SER A 105 6.70 -9.69 -2.27
N LEU A 106 5.77 -9.72 -1.32
CA LEU A 106 5.13 -10.97 -0.89
C LEU A 106 4.31 -11.61 -2.02
N ALA A 107 3.53 -10.80 -2.74
CA ALA A 107 2.71 -11.30 -3.84
C ALA A 107 3.58 -11.92 -4.95
N VAL A 108 4.64 -11.22 -5.33
CA VAL A 108 5.58 -11.72 -6.34
C VAL A 108 6.24 -13.02 -5.87
N ARG A 109 6.66 -13.09 -4.63
CA ARG A 109 7.28 -14.28 -4.06
C ARG A 109 6.34 -15.47 -4.09
N LEU A 110 5.09 -15.31 -3.67
CA LEU A 110 4.12 -16.40 -3.66
C LEU A 110 3.82 -16.93 -5.07
N VAL A 111 3.68 -16.03 -6.04
CA VAL A 111 3.33 -16.41 -7.41
C VAL A 111 4.55 -16.92 -8.18
N VAL A 112 5.66 -16.18 -8.14
CA VAL A 112 6.83 -16.46 -8.98
C VAL A 112 7.74 -17.51 -8.36
N GLU A 113 8.12 -17.32 -7.08
CA GLU A 113 9.07 -18.24 -6.43
C GLU A 113 8.40 -19.52 -5.94
N ASP A 114 7.22 -19.39 -5.31
CA ASP A 114 6.51 -20.54 -4.76
C ASP A 114 5.55 -21.18 -5.76
N GLY A 115 5.33 -20.54 -6.91
CA GLY A 115 4.53 -21.10 -7.98
C GLY A 115 3.04 -21.22 -7.68
N LEU A 116 2.51 -20.42 -6.76
CA LEU A 116 1.10 -20.49 -6.38
C LEU A 116 0.21 -19.90 -7.47
N PRO A 117 -0.95 -20.51 -7.75
CA PRO A 117 -1.99 -19.87 -8.54
C PRO A 117 -2.44 -18.55 -7.89
N TYR A 118 -2.95 -17.63 -8.68
CA TYR A 118 -3.36 -16.31 -8.19
C TYR A 118 -4.38 -16.37 -7.04
N GLN A 119 -5.37 -17.25 -7.15
CA GLN A 119 -6.35 -17.41 -6.08
C GLN A 119 -5.73 -17.91 -4.77
N ALA A 120 -4.82 -18.86 -4.88
CA ALA A 120 -4.10 -19.38 -3.73
C ALA A 120 -3.23 -18.31 -3.09
N ALA A 121 -2.52 -17.52 -3.91
CA ALA A 121 -1.71 -16.42 -3.44
C ALA A 121 -2.56 -15.35 -2.73
N SER A 122 -3.70 -14.99 -3.31
CA SER A 122 -4.64 -14.05 -2.70
C SER A 122 -5.13 -14.54 -1.33
N TRP A 123 -5.48 -15.82 -1.25
CA TRP A 123 -5.95 -16.42 0.00
C TRP A 123 -4.85 -16.43 1.07
N HIS A 124 -3.62 -16.80 0.71
CA HIS A 124 -2.49 -16.77 1.63
C HIS A 124 -2.18 -15.36 2.14
N LEU A 125 -2.22 -14.37 1.26
CA LEU A 125 -2.00 -12.97 1.66
C LEU A 125 -3.04 -12.53 2.68
N TRP A 126 -4.28 -12.89 2.49
CA TRP A 126 -5.31 -12.56 3.48
C TRP A 126 -5.16 -13.35 4.77
N ARG A 127 -5.05 -14.66 4.67
CA ARG A 127 -5.00 -15.53 5.87
C ARG A 127 -3.79 -15.23 6.75
N ASP A 128 -2.61 -15.12 6.13
CA ASP A 128 -1.36 -15.03 6.86
C ASP A 128 -0.90 -13.60 7.10
N HIS A 129 -1.31 -12.67 6.24
CA HIS A 129 -0.78 -11.30 6.27
C HIS A 129 -1.87 -10.23 6.33
N ARG A 130 -3.12 -10.61 6.35
CA ARG A 130 -4.28 -9.70 6.46
C ARG A 130 -4.26 -8.56 5.44
N VAL A 131 -3.82 -8.84 4.25
CA VAL A 131 -3.91 -7.94 3.12
C VAL A 131 -4.69 -8.60 2.00
N PHE A 132 -5.75 -7.93 1.55
CA PHE A 132 -6.59 -8.45 0.47
C PHE A 132 -6.07 -7.93 -0.87
N VAL A 133 -5.59 -8.85 -1.71
CA VAL A 133 -5.09 -8.55 -3.04
C VAL A 133 -5.89 -9.37 -4.06
N PRO A 134 -6.86 -8.76 -4.73
CA PRO A 134 -7.57 -9.43 -5.82
C PRO A 134 -6.68 -9.46 -7.06
N PHE A 135 -6.33 -10.65 -7.49
CA PHE A 135 -5.55 -10.82 -8.71
C PHE A 135 -6.43 -10.91 -9.94
#